data_f800ec4a45e5d92ef65b2da898c38e5e
#
_entry.id   f800ec4a45e5d92ef65b2da898c38e5e
#
_cell.length_a   1.000
_cell.length_b   1.000
_cell.length_c   1.000
_cell.angle_alpha   90.00
_cell.angle_beta   90.00
_cell.angle_gamma   90.00
#
_symmetry.space_group_name_H-M   'P 1'
#
loop_
_entity.id
_entity.type
_entity.pdbx_description
1 polymer ?
#
loop_
_entity_poly.entity_id
_entity_poly.type
_entity_poly.pdbx_seq_one_letter_code
_entity_poly.pdbx_strand_id
1 'polypeptide(L)'
;MKEEFKVISKFIEEKSRVLDVGCGDGILMEYLLKNKVVDVRGLEISKEKVKKCLSKGLAVIEGDAENDLKQFPDLSFDYVILSQTLQAFMSPENVIENLLRVGKKVIVTIPNFGHWKVRLDLLIKGEMPVTKNLPYQWYNTPNLHMCTIQDFYNFCNNKRVNIYKSISLNGEKISNITTSNLKYKNLISELGIFLLEK
;
A
#
# COMPACT_ATOMS: atom_id res chain seq x y z
N MET A 1 10.47 -13.75 1.24
CA MET A 1 9.03 -13.43 1.37
C MET A 1 8.94 -12.11 2.09
N LYS A 2 8.19 -11.15 1.60
CA LYS A 2 8.13 -9.83 2.23
C LYS A 2 7.35 -9.91 3.54
N GLU A 3 7.92 -9.44 4.65
CA GLU A 3 7.24 -9.38 5.96
C GLU A 3 5.92 -8.57 5.89
N GLU A 4 5.87 -7.60 5.01
CA GLU A 4 4.67 -6.86 4.64
C GLU A 4 3.48 -7.78 4.32
N PHE A 5 3.68 -8.82 3.49
CA PHE A 5 2.61 -9.75 3.11
C PHE A 5 2.07 -10.57 4.29
N LYS A 6 2.94 -10.92 5.22
CA LYS A 6 2.52 -11.57 6.47
C LYS A 6 1.62 -10.67 7.30
N VAL A 7 1.94 -9.37 7.38
CA VAL A 7 1.13 -8.39 8.12
C VAL A 7 -0.20 -8.15 7.41
N ILE A 8 -0.19 -7.93 6.09
CA ILE A 8 -1.41 -7.76 5.28
C ILE A 8 -2.32 -8.98 5.46
N SER A 9 -1.78 -10.19 5.32
CA SER A 9 -2.54 -11.43 5.46
C SER A 9 -3.20 -11.58 6.85
N LYS A 10 -2.56 -11.09 7.92
CA LYS A 10 -3.13 -11.11 9.28
C LYS A 10 -4.35 -10.18 9.45
N PHE A 11 -4.48 -9.16 8.61
CA PHE A 11 -5.65 -8.27 8.65
C PHE A 11 -6.86 -8.84 7.91
N ILE A 12 -6.64 -9.75 6.98
CA ILE A 12 -7.66 -10.31 6.11
C ILE A 12 -8.30 -11.53 6.79
N GLU A 13 -9.61 -11.57 6.85
CA GLU A 13 -10.38 -12.70 7.36
C GLU A 13 -10.55 -13.78 6.28
N GLU A 14 -10.74 -15.04 6.71
CA GLU A 14 -11.03 -16.14 5.80
C GLU A 14 -12.35 -15.92 5.04
N LYS A 15 -12.43 -16.44 3.81
CA LYS A 15 -13.60 -16.37 2.93
C LYS A 15 -13.97 -14.95 2.48
N SER A 16 -13.05 -13.99 2.66
CA SER A 16 -13.23 -12.59 2.23
C SER A 16 -13.02 -12.45 0.73
N ARG A 17 -13.73 -11.47 0.14
CA ARG A 17 -13.45 -10.95 -1.20
C ARG A 17 -12.43 -9.83 -1.09
N VAL A 18 -11.33 -9.96 -1.81
CA VAL A 18 -10.18 -9.04 -1.74
C VAL A 18 -9.90 -8.47 -3.11
N LEU A 19 -9.72 -7.14 -3.20
CA LEU A 19 -9.22 -6.46 -4.40
C LEU A 19 -7.81 -5.96 -4.12
N ASP A 20 -6.82 -6.38 -4.92
CA ASP A 20 -5.44 -5.88 -4.89
C ASP A 20 -5.26 -4.85 -6.01
N VAL A 21 -5.17 -3.57 -5.65
CA VAL A 21 -5.09 -2.44 -6.57
C VAL A 21 -3.62 -2.11 -6.86
N GLY A 22 -3.25 -2.13 -8.14
CA GLY A 22 -1.84 -2.09 -8.55
C GLY A 22 -1.12 -3.39 -8.20
N CYS A 23 -1.75 -4.53 -8.49
CA CYS A 23 -1.28 -5.85 -8.03
C CYS A 23 0.07 -6.28 -8.63
N GLY A 24 0.59 -5.57 -9.61
CA GLY A 24 1.87 -5.86 -10.25
C GLY A 24 1.90 -7.26 -10.88
N ASP A 25 2.94 -8.02 -10.61
CA ASP A 25 3.10 -9.40 -11.09
C ASP A 25 2.28 -10.43 -10.27
N GLY A 26 1.36 -9.98 -9.39
CA GLY A 26 0.45 -10.81 -8.60
C GLY A 26 1.09 -11.54 -7.42
N ILE A 27 2.27 -11.14 -6.96
CA ILE A 27 3.01 -11.86 -5.89
C ILE A 27 2.23 -11.86 -4.57
N LEU A 28 1.58 -10.74 -4.21
CA LEU A 28 0.74 -10.67 -3.02
C LEU A 28 -0.51 -11.53 -3.17
N MET A 29 -1.14 -11.53 -4.34
CA MET A 29 -2.29 -12.38 -4.65
C MET A 29 -1.95 -13.86 -4.51
N GLU A 30 -0.83 -14.33 -5.09
CA GLU A 30 -0.34 -15.71 -4.92
C GLU A 30 -0.10 -16.06 -3.45
N TYR A 31 0.48 -15.12 -2.70
CA TYR A 31 0.72 -15.30 -1.27
C TYR A 31 -0.59 -15.48 -0.49
N LEU A 32 -1.59 -14.65 -0.77
CA LEU A 32 -2.90 -14.72 -0.10
C LEU A 32 -3.62 -16.02 -0.44
N LEU A 33 -3.67 -16.41 -1.72
CA LEU A 33 -4.30 -17.66 -2.15
C LEU A 33 -3.64 -18.92 -1.57
N LYS A 34 -2.33 -18.89 -1.34
CA LYS A 34 -1.59 -20.01 -0.73
C LYS A 34 -1.80 -20.14 0.78
N ASN A 35 -2.06 -19.01 1.46
CA ASN A 35 -2.07 -18.99 2.92
C ASN A 35 -3.45 -18.75 3.53
N LYS A 36 -4.46 -18.43 2.69
CA LYS A 36 -5.83 -18.13 3.13
C LYS A 36 -6.85 -18.63 2.13
N VAL A 37 -8.04 -18.94 2.63
CA VAL A 37 -9.21 -19.23 1.79
C VAL A 37 -9.89 -17.88 1.48
N VAL A 38 -9.54 -17.24 0.37
CA VAL A 38 -10.05 -15.93 -0.04
C VAL A 38 -10.30 -15.87 -1.56
N ASP A 39 -11.25 -15.03 -1.99
CA ASP A 39 -11.43 -14.67 -3.41
C ASP A 39 -10.63 -13.39 -3.67
N VAL A 40 -9.47 -13.50 -4.32
CA VAL A 40 -8.59 -12.38 -4.60
C VAL A 40 -8.68 -12.01 -6.08
N ARG A 41 -8.91 -10.72 -6.36
CA ARG A 41 -8.87 -10.15 -7.70
C ARG A 41 -7.86 -9.01 -7.75
N GLY A 42 -7.17 -8.86 -8.87
CA GLY A 42 -6.22 -7.78 -9.10
C GLY A 42 -6.78 -6.71 -10.04
N LEU A 43 -6.32 -5.48 -9.86
CA LEU A 43 -6.48 -4.38 -10.83
C LEU A 43 -5.07 -3.86 -11.15
N GLU A 44 -4.68 -3.87 -12.44
CA GLU A 44 -3.32 -3.48 -12.86
C GLU A 44 -3.37 -2.76 -14.21
N ILE A 45 -2.66 -1.63 -14.33
CA ILE A 45 -2.63 -0.82 -15.55
C ILE A 45 -1.68 -1.37 -16.62
N SER A 46 -0.64 -2.09 -16.22
CA SER A 46 0.38 -2.62 -17.12
C SER A 46 -0.08 -3.92 -17.76
N LYS A 47 -0.32 -3.88 -19.10
CA LYS A 47 -0.66 -5.07 -19.91
C LYS A 47 0.33 -6.22 -19.73
N GLU A 48 1.61 -5.92 -19.61
CA GLU A 48 2.65 -6.94 -19.42
C GLU A 48 2.49 -7.65 -18.08
N LYS A 49 2.24 -6.90 -16.99
CA LYS A 49 2.01 -7.47 -15.66
C LYS A 49 0.70 -8.24 -15.58
N VAL A 50 -0.36 -7.74 -16.23
CA VAL A 50 -1.64 -8.45 -16.39
C VAL A 50 -1.42 -9.82 -17.05
N LYS A 51 -0.68 -9.88 -18.16
CA LYS A 51 -0.33 -11.15 -18.81
C LYS A 51 0.42 -12.11 -17.89
N LYS A 52 1.35 -11.60 -17.08
CA LYS A 52 2.05 -12.40 -16.07
C LYS A 52 1.10 -12.97 -15.00
N CYS A 53 0.16 -12.16 -14.51
CA CYS A 53 -0.86 -12.63 -13.58
C CYS A 53 -1.73 -13.73 -14.19
N LEU A 54 -2.24 -13.51 -15.41
CA LEU A 54 -3.05 -14.50 -16.11
C LEU A 54 -2.29 -15.82 -16.38
N SER A 55 -1.01 -15.75 -16.72
CA SER A 55 -0.19 -16.96 -16.91
C SER A 55 0.00 -17.79 -15.63
N LYS A 56 -0.21 -17.17 -14.47
CA LYS A 56 -0.19 -17.83 -13.15
C LYS A 56 -1.59 -18.30 -12.69
N GLY A 57 -2.63 -18.10 -13.52
CA GLY A 57 -4.02 -18.42 -13.18
C GLY A 57 -4.68 -17.43 -12.21
N LEU A 58 -4.12 -16.23 -12.04
CA LEU A 58 -4.68 -15.21 -11.16
C LEU A 58 -5.80 -14.43 -11.86
N ALA A 59 -6.87 -14.12 -11.12
CA ALA A 59 -7.96 -13.27 -11.59
C ALA A 59 -7.54 -11.80 -11.55
N VAL A 60 -7.29 -11.18 -12.70
CA VAL A 60 -6.85 -9.79 -12.82
C VAL A 60 -7.63 -9.05 -13.88
N ILE A 61 -7.90 -7.78 -13.64
CA ILE A 61 -8.54 -6.83 -14.56
C ILE A 61 -7.46 -5.84 -15.01
N GLU A 62 -7.34 -5.63 -16.31
CA GLU A 62 -6.55 -4.53 -16.85
C GLU A 62 -7.33 -3.23 -16.67
N GLY A 63 -6.74 -2.25 -16.02
CA GLY A 63 -7.39 -0.96 -15.79
C GLY A 63 -6.55 0.03 -14.99
N ASP A 64 -6.95 1.30 -15.09
CA ASP A 64 -6.39 2.41 -14.34
C ASP A 64 -7.21 2.66 -13.07
N ALA A 65 -6.61 2.45 -11.91
CA ALA A 65 -7.29 2.61 -10.65
C ALA A 65 -7.85 4.04 -10.43
N GLU A 66 -7.22 5.09 -10.94
CA GLU A 66 -7.73 6.47 -10.81
C GLU A 66 -9.06 6.68 -11.54
N ASN A 67 -9.24 5.99 -12.66
CA ASN A 67 -10.41 6.13 -13.51
C ASN A 67 -11.43 5.00 -13.30
N ASP A 68 -10.96 3.77 -13.15
CA ASP A 68 -11.82 2.58 -13.23
C ASP A 68 -12.38 2.15 -11.85
N LEU A 69 -11.78 2.53 -10.72
CA LEU A 69 -12.37 2.26 -9.41
C LEU A 69 -13.81 2.82 -9.28
N LYS A 70 -14.14 3.90 -9.98
CA LYS A 70 -15.47 4.50 -9.99
C LYS A 70 -16.56 3.55 -10.54
N GLN A 71 -16.16 2.57 -11.37
CA GLN A 71 -17.08 1.59 -11.96
C GLN A 71 -17.40 0.43 -11.03
N PHE A 72 -16.60 0.23 -9.98
CA PHE A 72 -16.86 -0.82 -8.98
C PHE A 72 -18.02 -0.41 -8.07
N PRO A 73 -18.96 -1.33 -7.77
CA PRO A 73 -20.04 -1.05 -6.83
C PRO A 73 -19.52 -0.76 -5.42
N ASP A 74 -20.27 0.02 -4.66
CA ASP A 74 -19.98 0.32 -3.28
C ASP A 74 -19.94 -0.97 -2.45
N LEU A 75 -18.99 -1.07 -1.51
CA LEU A 75 -18.81 -2.19 -0.59
C LEU A 75 -18.77 -3.57 -1.27
N SER A 76 -18.32 -3.62 -2.53
CA SER A 76 -18.25 -4.86 -3.32
C SER A 76 -17.15 -5.82 -2.88
N PHE A 77 -16.18 -5.34 -2.09
CA PHE A 77 -15.11 -6.13 -1.50
C PHE A 77 -15.08 -5.98 0.03
N ASP A 78 -14.68 -7.06 0.71
CA ASP A 78 -14.49 -7.02 2.15
C ASP A 78 -13.19 -6.30 2.49
N TYR A 79 -12.14 -6.49 1.67
CA TYR A 79 -10.87 -5.79 1.77
C TYR A 79 -10.41 -5.27 0.41
N VAL A 80 -9.93 -4.04 0.39
CA VAL A 80 -9.20 -3.48 -0.75
C VAL A 80 -7.78 -3.19 -0.29
N ILE A 81 -6.79 -3.66 -1.06
CA ILE A 81 -5.37 -3.50 -0.74
C ILE A 81 -4.75 -2.52 -1.73
N LEU A 82 -3.94 -1.62 -1.23
CA LEU A 82 -3.08 -0.74 -2.01
C LEU A 82 -1.66 -0.85 -1.46
N SER A 83 -0.86 -1.75 -2.04
CA SER A 83 0.49 -2.04 -1.54
C SER A 83 1.55 -1.24 -2.28
N GLN A 84 2.15 -0.26 -1.60
CA GLN A 84 3.24 0.58 -2.10
C GLN A 84 2.98 1.25 -3.46
N THR A 85 1.72 1.61 -3.73
CA THR A 85 1.29 2.18 -5.03
C THR A 85 0.72 3.60 -4.87
N LEU A 86 0.29 3.99 -3.65
CA LEU A 86 -0.37 5.28 -3.40
C LEU A 86 0.43 6.47 -3.93
N GLN A 87 1.73 6.46 -3.75
CA GLN A 87 2.63 7.55 -4.13
C GLN A 87 2.83 7.68 -5.65
N ALA A 88 2.35 6.73 -6.45
CA ALA A 88 2.45 6.74 -7.91
C ALA A 88 1.23 7.36 -8.61
N PHE A 89 0.15 7.60 -7.89
CA PHE A 89 -1.06 8.20 -8.45
C PHE A 89 -0.93 9.72 -8.59
N MET A 90 -1.63 10.29 -9.57
CA MET A 90 -1.73 11.75 -9.74
C MET A 90 -2.59 12.38 -8.65
N SER A 91 -3.67 11.71 -8.25
CA SER A 91 -4.63 12.16 -7.26
C SER A 91 -4.81 11.14 -6.13
N PRO A 92 -3.83 10.96 -5.22
CA PRO A 92 -3.90 9.96 -4.15
C PRO A 92 -5.13 10.09 -3.25
N GLU A 93 -5.61 11.32 -3.03
CA GLU A 93 -6.81 11.61 -2.25
C GLU A 93 -8.05 10.94 -2.86
N ASN A 94 -8.29 11.18 -4.16
CA ASN A 94 -9.43 10.60 -4.88
C ASN A 94 -9.36 9.07 -4.90
N VAL A 95 -8.15 8.52 -4.99
CA VAL A 95 -7.94 7.07 -4.93
C VAL A 95 -8.36 6.52 -3.58
N ILE A 96 -7.89 7.09 -2.46
CA ILE A 96 -8.26 6.66 -1.10
C ILE A 96 -9.79 6.73 -0.89
N GLU A 97 -10.45 7.80 -1.34
CA GLU A 97 -11.91 7.94 -1.24
C GLU A 97 -12.63 6.80 -2.00
N ASN A 98 -12.18 6.46 -3.22
CA ASN A 98 -12.74 5.36 -3.99
C ASN A 98 -12.44 3.98 -3.36
N LEU A 99 -11.24 3.76 -2.81
CA LEU A 99 -10.93 2.53 -2.10
C LEU A 99 -11.87 2.32 -0.90
N LEU A 100 -12.12 3.39 -0.10
CA LEU A 100 -13.03 3.39 1.04
C LEU A 100 -14.52 3.27 0.65
N ARG A 101 -14.87 3.60 -0.59
CA ARG A 101 -16.20 3.38 -1.14
C ARG A 101 -16.38 1.92 -1.57
N VAL A 102 -15.39 1.35 -2.25
CA VAL A 102 -15.44 0.02 -2.85
C VAL A 102 -15.23 -1.08 -1.80
N GLY A 103 -14.39 -0.84 -0.81
CA GLY A 103 -14.07 -1.80 0.26
C GLY A 103 -14.72 -1.49 1.59
N LYS A 104 -15.08 -2.52 2.35
CA LYS A 104 -15.48 -2.37 3.76
C LYS A 104 -14.29 -1.96 4.62
N LYS A 105 -13.11 -2.52 4.32
CA LYS A 105 -11.83 -2.21 4.95
C LYS A 105 -10.78 -1.98 3.87
N VAL A 106 -9.88 -1.04 4.10
CA VAL A 106 -8.80 -0.71 3.14
C VAL A 106 -7.45 -0.89 3.81
N ILE A 107 -6.55 -1.62 3.16
CA ILE A 107 -5.18 -1.80 3.62
C ILE A 107 -4.27 -0.99 2.71
N VAL A 108 -3.61 0.02 3.26
CA VAL A 108 -2.66 0.85 2.52
C VAL A 108 -1.26 0.63 3.09
N THR A 109 -0.29 0.40 2.21
CA THR A 109 1.12 0.38 2.62
C THR A 109 1.90 1.45 1.89
N ILE A 110 2.75 2.15 2.62
CA ILE A 110 3.56 3.24 2.10
C ILE A 110 5.03 3.10 2.50
N PRO A 111 5.98 3.30 1.57
CA PRO A 111 7.38 3.46 1.92
C PRO A 111 7.56 4.78 2.68
N ASN A 112 8.39 4.77 3.70
CA ASN A 112 8.56 5.94 4.56
C ASN A 112 9.75 6.79 4.14
N PHE A 113 9.50 7.90 3.46
CA PHE A 113 10.53 8.91 3.16
C PHE A 113 11.04 9.63 4.41
N GLY A 114 10.33 9.54 5.54
CA GLY A 114 10.74 10.11 6.84
C GLY A 114 11.79 9.29 7.59
N HIS A 115 12.24 8.15 7.07
CA HIS A 115 13.24 7.29 7.71
C HIS A 115 14.57 8.02 7.91
N TRP A 116 15.24 7.81 9.05
CA TRP A 116 16.46 8.53 9.42
C TRP A 116 17.58 8.44 8.37
N LYS A 117 17.77 7.30 7.70
CA LYS A 117 18.77 7.15 6.63
C LYS A 117 18.47 8.06 5.44
N VAL A 118 17.19 8.15 5.03
CA VAL A 118 16.76 9.03 3.95
C VAL A 118 17.07 10.48 4.29
N ARG A 119 16.75 10.90 5.53
CA ARG A 119 17.04 12.25 6.02
C ARG A 119 18.53 12.54 6.08
N LEU A 120 19.33 11.59 6.59
CA LEU A 120 20.77 11.75 6.75
C LEU A 120 21.49 11.78 5.38
N ASP A 121 21.10 10.91 4.47
CA ASP A 121 21.65 10.91 3.10
C ASP A 121 21.38 12.25 2.39
N LEU A 122 20.14 12.76 2.48
CA LEU A 122 19.79 14.05 1.91
C LEU A 122 20.55 15.20 2.58
N LEU A 123 20.68 15.17 3.91
CA LEU A 123 21.38 16.21 4.68
C LEU A 123 22.88 16.26 4.37
N ILE A 124 23.53 15.09 4.27
CA ILE A 124 25.00 15.01 4.10
C ILE A 124 25.40 15.09 2.65
N LYS A 125 24.71 14.36 1.76
CA LYS A 125 25.09 14.26 0.34
C LYS A 125 24.42 15.30 -0.53
N GLY A 126 23.27 15.88 -0.10
CA GLY A 126 22.47 16.77 -0.92
C GLY A 126 21.80 16.08 -2.12
N GLU A 127 21.74 14.76 -2.12
CA GLU A 127 21.19 13.94 -3.21
C GLU A 127 19.98 13.14 -2.74
N MET A 128 19.02 12.89 -3.66
CA MET A 128 17.89 12.02 -3.35
C MET A 128 18.36 10.61 -3.06
N PRO A 129 18.06 10.07 -1.88
CA PRO A 129 18.59 8.78 -1.46
C PRO A 129 17.94 7.62 -2.21
N VAL A 130 18.76 6.65 -2.60
CA VAL A 130 18.33 5.37 -3.15
C VAL A 130 18.50 4.31 -2.06
N THR A 131 17.40 3.65 -1.68
CA THR A 131 17.38 2.66 -0.61
C THR A 131 16.69 1.37 -1.08
N LYS A 132 16.71 0.32 -0.24
CA LYS A 132 16.02 -0.95 -0.57
C LYS A 132 14.52 -0.76 -0.85
N ASN A 133 13.85 0.15 -0.14
CA ASN A 133 12.42 0.41 -0.29
C ASN A 133 12.12 1.59 -1.26
N LEU A 134 13.15 2.33 -1.64
CA LEU A 134 13.11 3.40 -2.63
C LEU A 134 14.23 3.16 -3.65
N PRO A 135 14.10 2.13 -4.52
CA PRO A 135 15.21 1.62 -5.32
C PRO A 135 15.51 2.41 -6.60
N TYR A 136 14.75 3.46 -6.88
CA TYR A 136 14.84 4.22 -8.12
C TYR A 136 15.60 5.52 -7.93
N GLN A 137 16.25 5.97 -8.99
CA GLN A 137 16.79 7.33 -9.09
C GLN A 137 15.64 8.34 -9.23
N TRP A 138 15.89 9.60 -8.87
CA TRP A 138 14.89 10.65 -8.91
C TRP A 138 14.24 10.86 -10.29
N TYR A 139 14.95 10.55 -11.38
CA TYR A 139 14.50 10.75 -12.76
C TYR A 139 13.77 9.54 -13.38
N ASN A 140 13.79 8.35 -12.76
CA ASN A 140 13.13 7.15 -13.27
C ASN A 140 12.21 6.48 -12.24
N THR A 141 11.94 7.17 -11.13
CA THR A 141 11.02 6.68 -10.10
C THR A 141 9.57 6.76 -10.58
N PRO A 142 8.75 5.74 -10.30
CA PRO A 142 7.30 5.83 -10.49
C PRO A 142 6.63 6.68 -9.41
N ASN A 143 7.34 7.06 -8.35
CA ASN A 143 6.78 7.79 -7.22
C ASN A 143 6.65 9.29 -7.57
N LEU A 144 5.42 9.77 -7.71
CA LEU A 144 5.11 11.19 -7.93
C LEU A 144 5.09 11.97 -6.61
N HIS A 145 4.67 11.32 -5.53
CA HIS A 145 4.54 11.91 -4.21
C HIS A 145 5.46 11.24 -3.20
N MET A 146 6.21 12.06 -2.46
CA MET A 146 7.03 11.60 -1.35
C MET A 146 6.20 11.67 -0.08
N CYS A 147 5.91 10.53 0.54
CA CYS A 147 5.07 10.44 1.71
C CYS A 147 5.83 9.84 2.89
N THR A 148 5.64 10.41 4.07
CA THR A 148 6.12 9.84 5.33
C THR A 148 4.96 9.18 6.09
N ILE A 149 5.28 8.32 7.07
CA ILE A 149 4.27 7.76 7.98
C ILE A 149 3.48 8.88 8.68
N GLN A 150 4.15 9.97 9.04
CA GLN A 150 3.51 11.13 9.69
C GLN A 150 2.55 11.86 8.75
N ASP A 151 2.94 12.04 7.47
CA ASP A 151 2.10 12.71 6.48
C ASP A 151 0.82 11.92 6.22
N PHE A 152 0.93 10.60 6.07
CA PHE A 152 -0.23 9.75 5.86
C PHE A 152 -1.17 9.75 7.07
N TYR A 153 -0.62 9.74 8.28
CA TYR A 153 -1.41 9.86 9.51
C TYR A 153 -2.16 11.19 9.57
N ASN A 154 -1.48 12.30 9.26
CA ASN A 154 -2.07 13.64 9.20
C ASN A 154 -3.15 13.72 8.11
N PHE A 155 -2.89 13.13 6.93
CA PHE A 155 -3.86 13.04 5.84
C PHE A 155 -5.15 12.34 6.31
N CYS A 156 -5.04 11.16 6.93
CA CYS A 156 -6.21 10.44 7.44
C CYS A 156 -6.99 11.29 8.46
N ASN A 157 -6.29 11.94 9.39
CA ASN A 157 -6.95 12.82 10.38
C ASN A 157 -7.69 13.99 9.71
N ASN A 158 -7.05 14.68 8.76
CA ASN A 158 -7.64 15.81 8.05
C ASN A 158 -8.86 15.42 7.23
N LYS A 159 -8.83 14.23 6.63
CA LYS A 159 -9.93 13.67 5.83
C LYS A 159 -10.96 12.88 6.67
N ARG A 160 -10.77 12.81 7.98
CA ARG A 160 -11.64 12.04 8.90
C ARG A 160 -11.75 10.56 8.52
N VAL A 161 -10.68 10.00 7.96
CA VAL A 161 -10.54 8.58 7.68
C VAL A 161 -10.10 7.87 8.96
N ASN A 162 -10.87 6.87 9.39
CA ASN A 162 -10.56 6.13 10.61
C ASN A 162 -9.39 5.16 10.36
N ILE A 163 -8.31 5.33 11.11
CA ILE A 163 -7.21 4.36 11.16
C ILE A 163 -7.53 3.34 12.24
N TYR A 164 -8.12 2.20 11.85
CA TYR A 164 -8.44 1.11 12.78
C TYR A 164 -7.17 0.47 13.38
N LYS A 165 -6.14 0.27 12.55
CA LYS A 165 -4.86 -0.27 12.98
C LYS A 165 -3.72 0.24 12.13
N SER A 166 -2.58 0.50 12.76
CA SER A 166 -1.37 0.91 12.04
C SER A 166 -0.15 0.18 12.56
N ILE A 167 0.65 -0.33 11.64
CA ILE A 167 1.85 -1.14 11.90
C ILE A 167 3.01 -0.56 11.12
N SER A 168 4.18 -0.57 11.72
CA SER A 168 5.44 -0.22 11.07
C SER A 168 6.35 -1.43 10.92
N LEU A 169 7.09 -1.45 9.82
CA LEU A 169 8.15 -2.40 9.55
C LEU A 169 9.51 -1.68 9.52
N ASN A 170 10.50 -2.33 10.12
CA ASN A 170 11.91 -1.96 10.00
C ASN A 170 12.72 -3.26 9.85
N GLY A 171 13.07 -3.60 8.61
CA GLY A 171 13.53 -4.93 8.26
C GLY A 171 12.47 -5.98 8.62
N GLU A 172 12.81 -6.91 9.51
CA GLU A 172 11.88 -7.96 10.01
C GLU A 172 11.12 -7.55 11.28
N LYS A 173 11.47 -6.41 11.87
CA LYS A 173 10.82 -5.94 13.11
C LYS A 173 9.46 -5.32 12.80
N ILE A 174 8.43 -5.92 13.38
CA ILE A 174 7.03 -5.48 13.28
C ILE A 174 6.66 -4.79 14.59
N SER A 175 6.02 -3.62 14.52
CA SER A 175 5.55 -2.92 15.72
C SER A 175 4.34 -2.02 15.43
N ASN A 176 3.49 -1.83 16.44
CA ASN A 176 2.34 -0.95 16.33
C ASN A 176 2.76 0.52 16.28
N ILE A 177 2.04 1.30 15.47
CA ILE A 177 2.10 2.75 15.49
C ILE A 177 0.94 3.25 16.36
N THR A 178 1.23 4.20 17.25
CA THR A 178 0.26 4.89 18.09
C THR A 178 0.53 6.38 18.01
N THR A 179 -0.41 7.21 18.41
CA THR A 179 -0.22 8.67 18.46
C THR A 179 0.99 9.05 19.31
N SER A 180 1.22 8.34 20.42
CA SER A 180 2.34 8.62 21.36
C SER A 180 3.71 8.27 20.77
N ASN A 181 3.81 7.27 19.89
CA ASN A 181 5.09 6.84 19.31
C ASN A 181 5.26 7.21 17.83
N LEU A 182 4.30 7.92 17.22
CA LEU A 182 4.25 8.22 15.78
C LEU A 182 5.53 8.89 15.28
N LYS A 183 6.02 9.95 15.96
CA LYS A 183 7.26 10.66 15.59
C LYS A 183 8.47 9.72 15.59
N TYR A 184 8.59 8.88 16.61
CA TYR A 184 9.65 7.90 16.71
C TYR A 184 9.56 6.84 15.61
N LYS A 185 8.35 6.31 15.35
CA LYS A 185 8.12 5.34 14.27
C LYS A 185 8.38 5.94 12.90
N ASN A 186 7.99 7.20 12.68
CA ASN A 186 8.31 7.91 11.46
C ASN A 186 9.83 8.04 11.22
N LEU A 187 10.62 8.14 12.28
CA LEU A 187 12.09 8.23 12.18
C LEU A 187 12.76 6.88 11.87
N ILE A 188 12.31 5.79 12.50
CA ILE A 188 13.04 4.51 12.47
C ILE A 188 12.46 3.46 11.53
N SER A 189 11.22 3.62 11.06
CA SER A 189 10.55 2.59 10.28
C SER A 189 10.68 2.84 8.79
N GLU A 190 10.89 1.77 8.02
CA GLU A 190 11.06 1.80 6.57
C GLU A 190 9.72 1.80 5.83
N LEU A 191 8.68 1.18 6.43
CA LEU A 191 7.36 1.02 5.83
C LEU A 191 6.26 1.22 6.87
N GLY A 192 5.17 1.89 6.48
CA GLY A 192 3.92 1.96 7.22
C GLY A 192 2.85 1.09 6.56
N ILE A 193 2.05 0.37 7.38
CA ILE A 193 0.90 -0.43 6.96
C ILE A 193 -0.29 0.03 7.78
N PHE A 194 -1.35 0.44 7.10
CA PHE A 194 -2.54 1.01 7.70
C PHE A 194 -3.77 0.21 7.29
N LEU A 195 -4.58 -0.16 8.27
CA LEU A 195 -5.93 -0.68 8.07
C LEU A 195 -6.90 0.46 8.33
N LEU A 196 -7.62 0.86 7.30
CA LEU A 196 -8.57 1.97 7.31
C LEU A 196 -9.98 1.45 7.26
N GLU A 197 -10.87 2.18 7.90
CA GLU A 197 -12.33 2.00 7.85
C GLU A 197 -12.99 3.37 7.59
N LYS A 198 -14.19 3.34 7.02
CA LYS A 198 -14.97 4.54 6.77
C LYS A 198 -15.58 5.10 8.06
#